data_1eabf07f17e988139e5fa506551b67a6
#
_entry.id   1eabf07f17e988139e5fa506551b67a6
#
_cell.length_a   1.000
_cell.length_b   1.000
_cell.length_c   1.000
_cell.angle_alpha   90.00
_cell.angle_beta   90.00
_cell.angle_gamma   90.00
#
_symmetry.space_group_name_H-M   'P 1'
#
loop_
_entity.id
_entity.type
_entity.pdbx_description
1 polymer ?
#
loop_
_entity_poly.entity_id
_entity_poly.type
_entity_poly.pdbx_seq_one_letter_code
_entity_poly.pdbx_strand_id
1 'polypeptide(L)'
;MSAPATDLSTASARPAAFADPAFQARRNVNWMVLGLLYAFFYMTRYNFAATMSELSRTFGWTNTQLGLFETMMPLVYGLSVVFNGPLADRVGGRKAFLFGAVGVTAMNFAFGACTLAVLTPAVMAGSGHDAHVVTAAVLRGGVAPGTLLWVMVGVWAVNGYFQSFGALSIVKVNAQWFHVRERGTFAGVFGVLIRFGLILAFSGVPFILTVLPLQWAFWLPGAFVGVMFVANFLWMKDSPKDAGFGDLDTGEGDASDGKPASLKFVLTKVFASRATWMIALCSMMIGMVRRSTVDSWYPKFFREIHMAGKTNDIARYAPYQAAVWGIAIFGIAGGFTFGIASDR
;
A
#
# COMPACT_ATOMS: atom_id res chain seq x y z
N MET A 1 5.44 18.00 34.83
CA MET A 1 4.46 17.01 35.25
C MET A 1 4.64 15.82 34.30
N SER A 2 5.32 14.78 34.77
CA SER A 2 5.50 13.51 34.08
C SER A 2 4.14 12.81 33.98
N ALA A 3 3.73 12.42 32.77
CA ALA A 3 2.59 11.55 32.62
C ALA A 3 2.86 10.24 33.35
N PRO A 4 1.87 9.66 34.06
CA PRO A 4 2.06 8.38 34.70
C PRO A 4 2.39 7.35 33.63
N ALA A 5 3.49 6.62 33.80
CA ALA A 5 3.78 5.43 33.05
C ALA A 5 2.58 4.49 33.21
N THR A 6 1.98 4.10 32.09
CA THR A 6 0.89 3.12 32.08
C THR A 6 1.47 1.83 32.64
N ASP A 7 1.09 1.49 33.85
CA ASP A 7 1.56 0.29 34.52
C ASP A 7 1.02 -0.94 33.79
N LEU A 8 1.85 -1.56 32.95
CA LEU A 8 1.50 -2.77 32.19
C LEU A 8 1.18 -3.97 33.11
N SER A 9 1.42 -3.83 34.44
CA SER A 9 1.09 -4.84 35.43
C SER A 9 -0.44 -4.97 35.68
N THR A 10 -1.21 -3.93 35.36
CA THR A 10 -2.68 -3.91 35.52
C THR A 10 -3.46 -4.42 34.31
N ALA A 11 -2.77 -4.75 33.20
CA ALA A 11 -3.43 -5.38 32.08
C ALA A 11 -4.05 -6.71 32.51
N SER A 12 -5.34 -6.89 32.30
CA SER A 12 -6.09 -8.09 32.67
C SER A 12 -5.38 -9.37 32.17
N ALA A 13 -5.45 -10.43 32.96
CA ALA A 13 -4.92 -11.73 32.54
C ALA A 13 -5.60 -12.13 31.21
N ARG A 14 -4.82 -12.65 30.26
CA ARG A 14 -5.33 -13.10 28.95
C ARG A 14 -6.53 -14.04 29.17
N PRO A 15 -7.72 -13.71 28.66
CA PRO A 15 -8.88 -14.57 28.82
C PRO A 15 -8.65 -15.97 28.23
N ALA A 16 -9.16 -17.02 28.90
CA ALA A 16 -9.01 -18.42 28.46
C ALA A 16 -9.55 -18.66 27.04
N ALA A 17 -10.53 -17.85 26.61
CA ALA A 17 -11.10 -17.90 25.26
C ALA A 17 -10.05 -17.67 24.14
N PHE A 18 -8.99 -16.94 24.39
CA PHE A 18 -7.89 -16.78 23.41
C PHE A 18 -7.05 -18.06 23.23
N ALA A 19 -7.15 -19.02 24.13
CA ALA A 19 -6.49 -20.32 24.03
C ALA A 19 -7.37 -21.38 23.33
N ASP A 20 -8.65 -21.08 23.10
CA ASP A 20 -9.58 -21.99 22.39
C ASP A 20 -9.08 -22.27 20.95
N PRO A 21 -8.84 -23.54 20.57
CA PRO A 21 -8.40 -23.91 19.23
C PRO A 21 -9.36 -23.45 18.12
N ALA A 22 -10.66 -23.46 18.36
CA ALA A 22 -11.66 -23.01 17.39
C ALA A 22 -11.58 -21.50 17.15
N PHE A 23 -11.39 -20.72 18.22
CA PHE A 23 -11.14 -19.29 18.13
C PHE A 23 -9.85 -18.99 17.37
N GLN A 24 -8.74 -19.69 17.71
CA GLN A 24 -7.45 -19.49 17.05
C GLN A 24 -7.53 -19.82 15.55
N ALA A 25 -8.17 -20.92 15.18
CA ALA A 25 -8.36 -21.26 13.77
C ALA A 25 -9.14 -20.17 13.02
N ARG A 26 -10.24 -19.68 13.63
CA ARG A 26 -11.05 -18.62 13.04
C ARG A 26 -10.30 -17.29 12.94
N ARG A 27 -9.56 -16.93 13.99
CA ARG A 27 -8.68 -15.75 14.01
C ARG A 27 -7.63 -15.83 12.91
N ASN A 28 -7.00 -16.99 12.72
CA ASN A 28 -5.97 -17.19 11.69
C ASN A 28 -6.54 -17.01 10.28
N VAL A 29 -7.73 -17.52 9.99
CA VAL A 29 -8.41 -17.26 8.71
C VAL A 29 -8.67 -15.76 8.54
N ASN A 30 -9.18 -15.10 9.58
CA ASN A 30 -9.56 -13.69 9.53
C ASN A 30 -8.35 -12.78 9.20
N TRP A 31 -7.26 -12.93 9.93
CA TRP A 31 -6.08 -12.09 9.70
C TRP A 31 -5.33 -12.45 8.41
N MET A 32 -5.36 -13.73 7.98
CA MET A 32 -4.72 -14.15 6.74
C MET A 32 -5.36 -13.51 5.52
N VAL A 33 -6.72 -13.58 5.41
CA VAL A 33 -7.42 -12.96 4.29
C VAL A 33 -7.29 -11.43 4.31
N LEU A 34 -7.33 -10.84 5.50
CA LEU A 34 -7.09 -9.41 5.71
C LEU A 34 -5.69 -9.00 5.27
N GLY A 35 -4.68 -9.74 5.72
CA GLY A 35 -3.27 -9.47 5.43
C GLY A 35 -2.90 -9.68 3.97
N LEU A 36 -3.44 -10.72 3.33
CA LEU A 36 -3.23 -10.94 1.89
C LEU A 36 -3.87 -9.83 1.05
N LEU A 37 -5.09 -9.38 1.37
CA LEU A 37 -5.69 -8.23 0.70
C LEU A 37 -4.78 -7.00 0.83
N TYR A 38 -4.21 -6.78 2.01
CA TYR A 38 -3.30 -5.65 2.20
C TYR A 38 -1.96 -5.81 1.47
N ALA A 39 -1.43 -7.02 1.37
CA ALA A 39 -0.26 -7.30 0.54
C ALA A 39 -0.50 -6.91 -0.92
N PHE A 40 -1.67 -7.26 -1.47
CA PHE A 40 -2.03 -6.83 -2.84
C PHE A 40 -2.33 -5.34 -2.95
N PHE A 41 -2.77 -4.67 -1.87
CA PHE A 41 -2.79 -3.20 -1.84
C PHE A 41 -1.39 -2.62 -2.01
N TYR A 42 -0.36 -3.21 -1.40
CA TYR A 42 1.02 -2.80 -1.62
C TYR A 42 1.46 -3.06 -3.07
N MET A 43 1.09 -4.20 -3.65
CA MET A 43 1.37 -4.48 -5.06
C MET A 43 0.76 -3.42 -5.97
N THR A 44 -0.52 -3.04 -5.77
CA THR A 44 -1.23 -2.01 -6.56
C THR A 44 -0.85 -0.57 -6.22
N ARG A 45 -0.06 -0.36 -5.18
CA ARG A 45 0.50 0.95 -4.81
C ARG A 45 1.83 1.20 -5.50
N TYR A 46 2.64 0.16 -5.63
CA TYR A 46 4.02 0.28 -6.11
C TYR A 46 4.22 -0.25 -7.54
N ASN A 47 3.18 -0.81 -8.18
CA ASN A 47 3.26 -1.21 -9.58
C ASN A 47 3.58 -0.03 -10.51
N PHE A 48 3.13 1.19 -10.20
CA PHE A 48 3.51 2.39 -10.94
C PHE A 48 5.03 2.60 -10.91
N ALA A 49 5.66 2.56 -9.71
CA ALA A 49 7.10 2.71 -9.55
C ALA A 49 7.88 1.66 -10.37
N ALA A 50 7.41 0.43 -10.38
CA ALA A 50 8.00 -0.66 -11.16
C ALA A 50 7.86 -0.47 -12.69
N THR A 51 6.87 0.31 -13.14
CA THR A 51 6.57 0.55 -14.57
C THR A 51 7.04 1.90 -15.10
N MET A 52 7.63 2.76 -14.28
CA MET A 52 8.00 4.14 -14.68
C MET A 52 8.83 4.22 -15.95
N SER A 53 9.81 3.34 -16.14
CA SER A 53 10.64 3.34 -17.35
C SER A 53 9.84 2.97 -18.60
N GLU A 54 8.90 2.02 -18.47
CA GLU A 54 8.03 1.63 -19.58
C GLU A 54 7.02 2.74 -19.91
N LEU A 55 6.46 3.39 -18.90
CA LEU A 55 5.56 4.55 -19.07
C LEU A 55 6.32 5.71 -19.72
N SER A 56 7.54 6.00 -19.27
CA SER A 56 8.41 7.02 -19.89
C SER A 56 8.64 6.72 -21.37
N ARG A 57 8.99 5.48 -21.70
CA ARG A 57 9.24 5.05 -23.08
C ARG A 57 7.97 5.08 -23.93
N THR A 58 6.83 4.65 -23.40
CA THR A 58 5.56 4.55 -24.12
C THR A 58 4.92 5.90 -24.39
N PHE A 59 4.97 6.82 -23.41
CA PHE A 59 4.28 8.11 -23.49
C PHE A 59 5.24 9.29 -23.72
N GLY A 60 6.56 9.07 -23.72
CA GLY A 60 7.56 10.14 -23.80
C GLY A 60 7.60 11.02 -22.56
N TRP A 61 7.10 10.54 -21.39
CA TRP A 61 7.05 11.34 -20.18
C TRP A 61 8.42 11.56 -19.55
N THR A 62 8.66 12.81 -19.19
CA THR A 62 9.83 13.24 -18.44
C THR A 62 9.79 12.77 -16.99
N ASN A 63 10.94 12.80 -16.29
CA ASN A 63 11.01 12.50 -14.86
C ASN A 63 10.11 13.44 -14.02
N THR A 64 9.97 14.71 -14.44
CA THR A 64 9.07 15.66 -13.78
C THR A 64 7.60 15.22 -13.89
N GLN A 65 7.18 14.76 -15.07
CA GLN A 65 5.81 14.27 -15.27
C GLN A 65 5.54 12.98 -14.50
N LEU A 66 6.49 12.03 -14.46
CA LEU A 66 6.41 10.85 -13.61
C LEU A 66 6.37 11.21 -12.12
N GLY A 67 7.10 12.23 -11.71
CA GLY A 67 7.08 12.78 -10.36
C GLY A 67 5.72 13.31 -9.92
N LEU A 68 4.85 13.75 -10.84
CA LEU A 68 3.47 14.17 -10.52
C LEU A 68 2.67 13.00 -9.92
N PHE A 69 2.78 11.80 -10.49
CA PHE A 69 2.09 10.60 -9.98
C PHE A 69 2.60 10.25 -8.58
N GLU A 70 3.94 10.29 -8.39
CA GLU A 70 4.59 9.98 -7.12
C GLU A 70 4.31 11.04 -6.04
N THR A 71 3.90 12.23 -6.41
CA THR A 71 3.49 13.29 -5.49
C THR A 71 2.00 13.24 -5.19
N MET A 72 1.16 13.15 -6.24
CA MET A 72 -0.29 13.27 -6.09
C MET A 72 -0.92 12.10 -5.34
N MET A 73 -0.48 10.88 -5.61
CA MET A 73 -1.03 9.69 -4.94
C MET A 73 -0.79 9.73 -3.41
N PRO A 74 0.45 9.91 -2.88
CA PRO A 74 0.65 9.98 -1.43
C PRO A 74 0.09 11.24 -0.78
N LEU A 75 0.00 12.35 -1.51
CA LEU A 75 -0.65 13.57 -1.02
C LEU A 75 -2.14 13.31 -0.77
N VAL A 76 -2.84 12.78 -1.76
CA VAL A 76 -4.26 12.43 -1.63
C VAL A 76 -4.45 11.35 -0.58
N TYR A 77 -3.60 10.31 -0.55
CA TYR A 77 -3.61 9.28 0.49
C TYR A 77 -3.51 9.89 1.90
N GLY A 78 -2.52 10.74 2.15
CA GLY A 78 -2.28 11.35 3.45
C GLY A 78 -3.43 12.26 3.90
N LEU A 79 -3.94 13.10 3.00
CA LEU A 79 -5.11 13.95 3.29
C LEU A 79 -6.35 13.08 3.56
N SER A 80 -6.54 12.03 2.78
CA SER A 80 -7.70 11.14 2.91
C SER A 80 -7.73 10.38 4.24
N VAL A 81 -6.58 10.00 4.79
CA VAL A 81 -6.49 9.32 6.11
C VAL A 81 -7.19 10.12 7.20
N VAL A 82 -7.06 11.46 7.17
CA VAL A 82 -7.67 12.35 8.17
C VAL A 82 -9.19 12.27 8.17
N PHE A 83 -9.80 12.17 6.99
CA PHE A 83 -11.27 12.11 6.83
C PHE A 83 -11.79 10.67 6.89
N ASN A 84 -11.04 9.73 6.33
CA ASN A 84 -11.44 8.33 6.23
C ASN A 84 -11.29 7.59 7.58
N GLY A 85 -10.47 8.08 8.52
CA GLY A 85 -10.38 7.54 9.88
C GLY A 85 -11.74 7.57 10.60
N PRO A 86 -12.32 8.76 10.84
CA PRO A 86 -13.66 8.88 11.44
C PRO A 86 -14.76 8.18 10.64
N LEU A 87 -14.65 8.11 9.32
CA LEU A 87 -15.59 7.38 8.47
C LEU A 87 -15.50 5.87 8.73
N ALA A 88 -14.29 5.31 8.76
CA ALA A 88 -14.05 3.91 9.07
C ALA A 88 -14.52 3.55 10.49
N ASP A 89 -14.45 4.52 11.43
CA ASP A 89 -14.96 4.34 12.79
C ASP A 89 -16.48 4.18 12.84
N ARG A 90 -17.19 4.89 11.98
CA ARG A 90 -18.67 4.82 11.91
C ARG A 90 -19.17 3.61 11.12
N VAL A 91 -18.50 3.26 10.03
CA VAL A 91 -18.96 2.24 9.08
C VAL A 91 -18.49 0.83 9.49
N GLY A 92 -17.43 0.71 10.26
CA GLY A 92 -16.76 -0.53 10.62
C GLY A 92 -15.54 -0.83 9.74
N GLY A 93 -14.54 -1.50 10.32
CA GLY A 93 -13.25 -1.77 9.63
C GLY A 93 -13.41 -2.63 8.38
N ARG A 94 -14.23 -3.68 8.46
CA ARG A 94 -14.50 -4.59 7.33
C ARG A 94 -15.11 -3.85 6.13
N LYS A 95 -16.19 -3.09 6.36
CA LYS A 95 -16.89 -2.37 5.27
C LYS A 95 -15.98 -1.31 4.64
N ALA A 96 -15.24 -0.57 5.47
CA ALA A 96 -14.29 0.43 5.01
C ALA A 96 -13.19 -0.20 4.15
N PHE A 97 -12.63 -1.35 4.55
CA PHE A 97 -11.60 -2.04 3.78
C PHE A 97 -12.13 -2.58 2.45
N LEU A 98 -13.32 -3.18 2.45
CA LEU A 98 -13.97 -3.67 1.24
C LEU A 98 -14.28 -2.53 0.25
N PHE A 99 -14.73 -1.38 0.75
CA PHE A 99 -14.93 -0.19 -0.07
C PHE A 99 -13.61 0.28 -0.71
N GLY A 100 -12.53 0.33 0.09
CA GLY A 100 -11.19 0.61 -0.43
C GLY A 100 -10.76 -0.39 -1.51
N ALA A 101 -11.00 -1.69 -1.31
CA ALA A 101 -10.62 -2.73 -2.26
C ALA A 101 -11.34 -2.61 -3.61
N VAL A 102 -12.64 -2.31 -3.61
CA VAL A 102 -13.41 -2.04 -4.86
C VAL A 102 -12.79 -0.85 -5.60
N GLY A 103 -12.53 0.25 -4.89
CA GLY A 103 -11.97 1.45 -5.51
C GLY A 103 -10.55 1.22 -6.04
N VAL A 104 -9.68 0.55 -5.29
CA VAL A 104 -8.32 0.20 -5.74
C VAL A 104 -8.36 -0.68 -6.99
N THR A 105 -9.23 -1.68 -7.00
CA THR A 105 -9.45 -2.54 -8.19
C THR A 105 -9.87 -1.69 -9.38
N ALA A 106 -10.92 -0.89 -9.24
CA ALA A 106 -11.46 -0.05 -10.31
C ALA A 106 -10.40 0.93 -10.86
N MET A 107 -9.63 1.59 -9.97
CA MET A 107 -8.62 2.56 -10.39
C MET A 107 -7.42 1.89 -11.09
N ASN A 108 -7.01 0.69 -10.67
CA ASN A 108 -5.97 -0.06 -11.40
C ASN A 108 -6.46 -0.52 -12.78
N PHE A 109 -7.71 -0.97 -12.92
CA PHE A 109 -8.28 -1.28 -14.22
C PHE A 109 -8.40 -0.03 -15.11
N ALA A 110 -8.86 1.09 -14.56
CA ALA A 110 -8.94 2.36 -15.28
C ALA A 110 -7.56 2.85 -15.75
N PHE A 111 -6.55 2.78 -14.87
CA PHE A 111 -5.17 3.17 -15.22
C PHE A 111 -4.60 2.27 -16.33
N GLY A 112 -4.75 0.96 -16.21
CA GLY A 112 -4.38 0.01 -17.26
C GLY A 112 -5.12 0.27 -18.59
N ALA A 113 -6.41 0.61 -18.54
CA ALA A 113 -7.17 0.98 -19.73
C ALA A 113 -6.64 2.27 -20.40
N CYS A 114 -6.21 3.26 -19.62
CA CYS A 114 -5.56 4.46 -20.15
C CYS A 114 -4.28 4.14 -20.94
N THR A 115 -3.55 3.08 -20.59
CA THR A 115 -2.35 2.68 -21.35
C THR A 115 -2.68 2.14 -22.75
N LEU A 116 -3.91 1.71 -22.99
CA LEU A 116 -4.38 1.28 -24.33
C LEU A 116 -4.64 2.45 -25.27
N ALA A 117 -4.74 3.68 -24.77
CA ALA A 117 -4.97 4.86 -25.61
C ALA A 117 -3.77 5.16 -26.54
N VAL A 118 -2.61 4.54 -26.29
CA VAL A 118 -1.39 4.65 -27.12
C VAL A 118 -1.22 3.37 -27.94
N LEU A 119 -2.10 3.14 -28.89
CA LEU A 119 -2.02 2.03 -29.86
C LEU A 119 -1.85 2.54 -31.30
N THR A 120 -0.91 3.46 -31.52
CA THR A 120 -0.39 3.69 -32.87
C THR A 120 0.92 2.92 -33.05
N PRO A 121 1.10 2.22 -34.19
CA PRO A 121 2.39 1.60 -34.48
C PRO A 121 3.46 2.68 -34.45
N ALA A 122 4.59 2.38 -33.81
CA ALA A 122 5.74 3.26 -33.80
C ALA A 122 6.15 3.53 -35.26
N VAL A 123 6.02 4.78 -35.70
CA VAL A 123 6.52 5.18 -36.99
C VAL A 123 8.01 5.42 -36.85
N MET A 124 8.83 4.59 -37.49
CA MET A 124 10.26 4.79 -37.59
C MET A 124 10.51 5.95 -38.55
N ALA A 125 11.03 7.07 -38.02
CA ALA A 125 11.53 8.18 -38.84
C ALA A 125 13.06 8.12 -38.88
N GLY A 126 13.62 8.15 -40.09
CA GLY A 126 15.05 8.03 -40.34
C GLY A 126 15.44 6.65 -40.88
N SER A 127 16.54 6.56 -41.55
CA SER A 127 17.11 5.31 -42.08
C SER A 127 18.55 5.12 -41.56
N GLY A 128 18.90 3.88 -41.22
CA GLY A 128 20.22 3.54 -40.73
C GLY A 128 20.45 3.82 -39.25
N HIS A 129 21.66 4.28 -38.88
CA HIS A 129 22.08 4.53 -37.48
C HIS A 129 21.30 5.66 -36.77
N ASP A 130 20.63 6.52 -37.53
CA ASP A 130 19.86 7.68 -37.01
C ASP A 130 18.36 7.43 -36.99
N ALA A 131 17.94 6.15 -37.03
CA ALA A 131 16.53 5.80 -36.92
C ALA A 131 16.03 6.10 -35.51
N HIS A 132 15.22 7.14 -35.36
CA HIS A 132 14.53 7.49 -34.13
C HIS A 132 13.11 6.92 -34.15
N VAL A 133 12.70 6.27 -33.07
CA VAL A 133 11.28 5.96 -32.84
C VAL A 133 10.58 7.28 -32.55
N VAL A 134 10.04 7.91 -33.57
CA VAL A 134 9.10 9.02 -33.38
C VAL A 134 7.77 8.40 -32.98
N THR A 135 7.53 8.32 -31.68
CA THR A 135 6.18 8.06 -31.17
C THR A 135 5.37 9.33 -31.51
N ALA A 136 4.83 9.37 -32.71
CA ALA A 136 3.75 10.28 -32.97
C ALA A 136 2.60 9.81 -32.09
N ALA A 137 2.44 10.44 -30.92
CA ALA A 137 1.36 10.18 -30.00
C ALA A 137 0.04 10.65 -30.61
N VAL A 138 -0.40 10.00 -31.67
CA VAL A 138 -1.79 10.09 -32.10
C VAL A 138 -2.57 9.13 -31.22
N LEU A 139 -3.08 9.66 -30.14
CA LEU A 139 -3.97 8.94 -29.27
C LEU A 139 -5.20 8.50 -30.09
N ARG A 140 -5.51 7.21 -30.03
CA ARG A 140 -6.75 6.70 -30.61
C ARG A 140 -7.92 7.45 -29.97
N GLY A 141 -8.66 8.25 -30.76
CA GLY A 141 -9.79 9.06 -30.28
C GLY A 141 -9.51 10.56 -30.13
N GLY A 142 -8.35 11.08 -30.60
CA GLY A 142 -8.12 12.54 -30.66
C GLY A 142 -7.85 13.21 -29.29
N VAL A 143 -7.54 12.46 -28.24
CA VAL A 143 -7.20 13.02 -26.93
C VAL A 143 -5.79 13.60 -26.96
N ALA A 144 -5.62 14.86 -26.55
CA ALA A 144 -4.32 15.49 -26.48
C ALA A 144 -3.42 14.78 -25.45
N PRO A 145 -2.11 14.60 -25.72
CA PRO A 145 -1.18 13.92 -24.79
C PRO A 145 -1.16 14.53 -23.38
N GLY A 146 -1.28 15.85 -23.25
CA GLY A 146 -1.36 16.53 -21.98
C GLY A 146 -2.65 16.19 -21.21
N THR A 147 -3.78 16.04 -21.90
CA THR A 147 -5.05 15.65 -21.27
C THR A 147 -4.95 14.22 -20.71
N LEU A 148 -4.34 13.28 -21.45
CA LEU A 148 -4.15 11.92 -20.98
C LEU A 148 -3.28 11.87 -19.71
N LEU A 149 -2.19 12.66 -19.65
CA LEU A 149 -1.35 12.76 -18.47
C LEU A 149 -2.18 13.15 -17.23
N TRP A 150 -2.98 14.21 -17.34
CA TRP A 150 -3.78 14.69 -16.21
C TRP A 150 -4.91 13.72 -15.82
N VAL A 151 -5.52 13.06 -16.78
CA VAL A 151 -6.52 11.99 -16.50
C VAL A 151 -5.84 10.86 -15.73
N MET A 152 -4.68 10.38 -16.18
CA MET A 152 -3.96 9.30 -15.50
C MET A 152 -3.45 9.72 -14.12
N VAL A 153 -2.96 10.95 -13.96
CA VAL A 153 -2.59 11.52 -12.63
C VAL A 153 -3.82 11.55 -11.72
N GLY A 154 -4.99 11.97 -12.24
CA GLY A 154 -6.25 11.98 -11.49
C GLY A 154 -6.68 10.57 -11.05
N VAL A 155 -6.67 9.60 -11.95
CA VAL A 155 -6.97 8.19 -11.65
C VAL A 155 -6.03 7.65 -10.58
N TRP A 156 -4.73 7.96 -10.67
CA TRP A 156 -3.74 7.53 -9.70
C TRP A 156 -3.89 8.20 -8.34
N ALA A 157 -4.25 9.48 -8.31
CA ALA A 157 -4.59 10.21 -7.09
C ALA A 157 -5.82 9.61 -6.39
N VAL A 158 -6.88 9.28 -7.15
CA VAL A 158 -8.08 8.61 -6.64
C VAL A 158 -7.76 7.19 -6.15
N ASN A 159 -6.82 6.47 -6.78
CA ASN A 159 -6.29 5.23 -6.21
C ASN A 159 -5.71 5.47 -4.82
N GLY A 160 -4.97 6.57 -4.59
CA GLY A 160 -4.47 6.98 -3.28
C GLY A 160 -5.58 7.17 -2.24
N TYR A 161 -6.71 7.78 -2.63
CA TYR A 161 -7.87 7.91 -1.76
C TYR A 161 -8.37 6.54 -1.27
N PHE A 162 -8.61 5.61 -2.17
CA PHE A 162 -9.08 4.26 -1.81
C PHE A 162 -8.03 3.45 -1.04
N GLN A 163 -6.76 3.61 -1.36
CA GLN A 163 -5.66 2.98 -0.62
C GLN A 163 -5.61 3.39 0.86
N SER A 164 -6.09 4.58 1.21
CA SER A 164 -6.05 5.10 2.59
C SER A 164 -6.92 4.30 3.57
N PHE A 165 -7.95 3.61 3.08
CA PHE A 165 -8.79 2.72 3.90
C PHE A 165 -8.03 1.47 4.39
N GLY A 166 -6.96 1.06 3.70
CA GLY A 166 -6.23 -0.17 4.03
C GLY A 166 -5.68 -0.19 5.44
N ALA A 167 -4.76 0.73 5.76
CA ALA A 167 -4.09 0.78 7.06
C ALA A 167 -5.06 1.00 8.22
N LEU A 168 -6.04 1.89 8.04
CA LEU A 168 -7.05 2.21 9.06
C LEU A 168 -7.89 0.98 9.42
N SER A 169 -8.34 0.25 8.41
CA SER A 169 -9.18 -0.93 8.59
C SER A 169 -8.45 -2.07 9.27
N ILE A 170 -7.17 -2.28 8.92
CA ILE A 170 -6.35 -3.33 9.51
C ILE A 170 -6.16 -3.14 10.99
N VAL A 171 -5.77 -1.94 11.41
CA VAL A 171 -5.58 -1.62 12.82
C VAL A 171 -6.88 -1.86 13.58
N LYS A 172 -8.00 -1.41 13.02
CA LYS A 172 -9.31 -1.51 13.66
C LYS A 172 -9.81 -2.94 13.81
N VAL A 173 -9.74 -3.75 12.76
CA VAL A 173 -10.16 -5.17 12.82
C VAL A 173 -9.24 -5.95 13.75
N ASN A 174 -7.93 -5.78 13.64
CA ASN A 174 -6.98 -6.52 14.47
C ASN A 174 -7.06 -6.16 15.96
N ALA A 175 -7.40 -4.91 16.31
CA ALA A 175 -7.60 -4.50 17.69
C ALA A 175 -8.66 -5.34 18.42
N GLN A 176 -9.66 -5.84 17.68
CA GLN A 176 -10.72 -6.69 18.24
C GLN A 176 -10.36 -8.17 18.32
N TRP A 177 -9.43 -8.66 17.50
CA TRP A 177 -9.06 -10.07 17.41
C TRP A 177 -7.82 -10.45 18.21
N PHE A 178 -7.01 -9.45 18.63
CA PHE A 178 -5.76 -9.67 19.33
C PHE A 178 -5.74 -8.95 20.67
N HIS A 179 -5.36 -9.67 21.72
CA HIS A 179 -5.11 -9.08 23.03
C HIS A 179 -3.95 -8.09 22.93
N VAL A 180 -3.99 -7.01 23.73
CA VAL A 180 -2.97 -5.93 23.73
C VAL A 180 -1.54 -6.47 23.82
N ARG A 181 -1.30 -7.52 24.61
CA ARG A 181 0.01 -8.16 24.78
C ARG A 181 0.51 -8.95 23.57
N GLU A 182 -0.36 -9.27 22.60
CA GLU A 182 0.01 -10.01 21.38
C GLU A 182 0.22 -9.09 20.18
N ARG A 183 -0.14 -7.82 20.29
CA ARG A 183 -0.16 -6.87 19.15
C ARG A 183 1.23 -6.59 18.59
N GLY A 184 2.27 -6.54 19.43
CA GLY A 184 3.65 -6.37 18.98
C GLY A 184 4.13 -7.51 18.09
N THR A 185 3.97 -8.75 18.55
CA THR A 185 4.31 -9.95 17.78
C THR A 185 3.51 -10.03 16.48
N PHE A 186 2.21 -9.73 16.57
CA PHE A 186 1.34 -9.73 15.39
C PHE A 186 1.76 -8.66 14.36
N ALA A 187 2.15 -7.47 14.81
CA ALA A 187 2.66 -6.42 13.92
C ALA A 187 3.91 -6.87 13.15
N GLY A 188 4.79 -7.66 13.79
CA GLY A 188 5.95 -8.26 13.14
C GLY A 188 5.55 -9.24 12.02
N VAL A 189 4.63 -10.17 12.33
CA VAL A 189 4.11 -11.13 11.33
C VAL A 189 3.40 -10.41 10.19
N PHE A 190 2.62 -9.37 10.50
CA PHE A 190 1.93 -8.57 9.49
C PHE A 190 2.91 -7.80 8.59
N GLY A 191 4.06 -7.40 9.14
CA GLY A 191 5.16 -6.81 8.39
C GLY A 191 5.69 -7.72 7.28
N VAL A 192 5.67 -9.04 7.47
CA VAL A 192 6.06 -10.02 6.43
C VAL A 192 5.11 -9.95 5.23
N LEU A 193 3.79 -9.85 5.46
CA LEU A 193 2.80 -9.75 4.40
C LEU A 193 2.95 -8.44 3.60
N ILE A 194 3.29 -7.33 4.28
CA ILE A 194 3.62 -6.07 3.63
C ILE A 194 4.84 -6.24 2.71
N ARG A 195 5.90 -6.89 3.19
CA ARG A 195 7.12 -7.15 2.39
C ARG A 195 6.85 -8.08 1.21
N PHE A 196 5.99 -9.07 1.39
CA PHE A 196 5.51 -9.90 0.29
C PHE A 196 4.83 -9.08 -0.81
N GLY A 197 3.95 -8.13 -0.44
CA GLY A 197 3.33 -7.20 -1.39
C GLY A 197 4.35 -6.34 -2.15
N LEU A 198 5.41 -5.88 -1.49
CA LEU A 198 6.51 -5.13 -2.13
C LEU A 198 7.31 -6.01 -3.11
N ILE A 199 7.60 -7.26 -2.74
CA ILE A 199 8.27 -8.22 -3.65
C ILE A 199 7.41 -8.45 -4.90
N LEU A 200 6.10 -8.64 -4.73
CA LEU A 200 5.18 -8.78 -5.85
C LEU A 200 5.17 -7.54 -6.76
N ALA A 201 5.27 -6.34 -6.19
CA ALA A 201 5.36 -5.11 -6.97
C ALA A 201 6.69 -5.01 -7.72
N PHE A 202 7.82 -5.22 -7.05
CA PHE A 202 9.13 -4.89 -7.62
C PHE A 202 9.81 -6.05 -8.35
N SER A 203 9.41 -7.31 -8.12
CA SER A 203 9.85 -8.46 -8.91
C SER A 203 8.73 -8.99 -9.81
N GLY A 204 7.51 -9.09 -9.27
CA GLY A 204 6.37 -9.64 -10.01
C GLY A 204 5.91 -8.75 -11.17
N VAL A 205 5.77 -7.44 -10.96
CA VAL A 205 5.34 -6.53 -12.05
C VAL A 205 6.36 -6.45 -13.19
N PRO A 206 7.67 -6.29 -12.96
CA PRO A 206 8.65 -6.43 -14.03
C PRO A 206 8.60 -7.78 -14.75
N PHE A 207 8.34 -8.88 -14.04
CA PHE A 207 8.17 -10.20 -14.67
C PHE A 207 6.92 -10.24 -15.57
N ILE A 208 5.79 -9.66 -15.12
CA ILE A 208 4.58 -9.52 -15.96
C ILE A 208 4.92 -8.83 -17.29
N LEU A 209 5.74 -7.78 -17.25
CA LEU A 209 6.14 -7.00 -18.42
C LEU A 209 7.07 -7.76 -19.39
N THR A 210 7.65 -8.90 -18.99
CA THR A 210 8.42 -9.75 -19.91
C THR A 210 7.55 -10.60 -20.82
N VAL A 211 6.30 -10.86 -20.40
CA VAL A 211 5.40 -11.80 -21.08
C VAL A 211 4.08 -11.16 -21.52
N LEU A 212 3.68 -10.05 -20.92
CA LEU A 212 2.41 -9.38 -21.16
C LEU A 212 2.60 -7.88 -21.43
N PRO A 213 1.69 -7.25 -22.20
CA PRO A 213 1.71 -5.81 -22.47
C PRO A 213 1.52 -4.97 -21.19
N LEU A 214 1.87 -3.66 -21.29
CA LEU A 214 1.93 -2.71 -20.18
C LEU A 214 0.66 -2.62 -19.32
N GLN A 215 -0.53 -2.73 -19.92
CA GLN A 215 -1.79 -2.67 -19.17
C GLN A 215 -1.91 -3.77 -18.11
N TRP A 216 -1.30 -4.93 -18.32
CA TRP A 216 -1.34 -6.05 -17.39
C TRP A 216 -0.55 -5.79 -16.11
N ALA A 217 0.40 -4.86 -16.13
CA ALA A 217 1.09 -4.41 -14.92
C ALA A 217 0.16 -3.71 -13.91
N PHE A 218 -1.03 -3.30 -14.35
CA PHE A 218 -2.09 -2.72 -13.52
C PHE A 218 -3.30 -3.65 -13.39
N TRP A 219 -3.70 -4.30 -14.46
CA TRP A 219 -4.89 -5.18 -14.47
C TRP A 219 -4.69 -6.42 -13.60
N LEU A 220 -3.54 -7.08 -13.70
CA LEU A 220 -3.31 -8.31 -12.92
C LEU A 220 -3.22 -8.03 -11.41
N PRO A 221 -2.46 -7.03 -10.91
CA PRO A 221 -2.53 -6.63 -9.51
C PRO A 221 -3.92 -6.20 -9.07
N GLY A 222 -4.65 -5.45 -9.89
CA GLY A 222 -6.05 -5.07 -9.64
C GLY A 222 -6.96 -6.28 -9.52
N ALA A 223 -6.80 -7.29 -10.39
CA ALA A 223 -7.54 -8.54 -10.33
C ALA A 223 -7.26 -9.33 -9.04
N PHE A 224 -6.01 -9.36 -8.58
CA PHE A 224 -5.67 -9.99 -7.30
C PHE A 224 -6.36 -9.29 -6.12
N VAL A 225 -6.42 -7.95 -6.11
CA VAL A 225 -7.22 -7.21 -5.12
C VAL A 225 -8.68 -7.57 -5.22
N GLY A 226 -9.25 -7.69 -6.43
CA GLY A 226 -10.63 -8.09 -6.67
C GLY A 226 -10.94 -9.50 -6.17
N VAL A 227 -10.05 -10.47 -6.40
CA VAL A 227 -10.19 -11.84 -5.87
C VAL A 227 -10.15 -11.83 -4.34
N MET A 228 -9.20 -11.09 -3.76
CA MET A 228 -9.10 -10.97 -2.31
C MET A 228 -10.24 -10.15 -1.70
N PHE A 229 -10.84 -9.21 -2.44
CA PHE A 229 -12.09 -8.57 -2.04
C PHE A 229 -13.18 -9.62 -1.82
N VAL A 230 -13.38 -10.53 -2.79
CA VAL A 230 -14.38 -11.61 -2.65
C VAL A 230 -14.05 -12.51 -1.46
N ALA A 231 -12.79 -12.91 -1.29
CA ALA A 231 -12.37 -13.71 -0.15
C ALA A 231 -12.67 -13.01 1.20
N ASN A 232 -12.33 -11.72 1.30
CA ASN A 232 -12.61 -10.93 2.50
C ASN A 232 -14.12 -10.71 2.72
N PHE A 233 -14.87 -10.50 1.66
CA PHE A 233 -16.32 -10.38 1.74
C PHE A 233 -16.97 -11.65 2.33
N LEU A 234 -16.46 -12.82 1.97
CA LEU A 234 -17.00 -14.11 2.45
C LEU A 234 -16.50 -14.46 3.85
N TRP A 235 -15.22 -14.28 4.12
CA TRP A 235 -14.59 -14.86 5.33
C TRP A 235 -14.21 -13.86 6.41
N MET A 236 -13.95 -12.58 6.09
CA MET A 236 -13.56 -11.61 7.10
C MET A 236 -14.74 -11.20 7.99
N LYS A 237 -14.49 -11.10 9.29
CA LYS A 237 -15.43 -10.56 10.29
C LYS A 237 -14.77 -9.40 11.04
N ASP A 238 -15.56 -8.39 11.41
CA ASP A 238 -15.06 -7.24 12.16
C ASP A 238 -14.61 -7.65 13.57
N SER A 239 -15.43 -8.47 14.25
CA SER A 239 -15.21 -8.85 15.65
C SER A 239 -15.37 -10.35 15.88
N PRO A 240 -14.79 -10.87 16.99
CA PRO A 240 -15.09 -12.24 17.48
C PRO A 240 -16.57 -12.48 17.70
N LYS A 241 -17.29 -11.47 18.17
CA LYS A 241 -18.75 -11.53 18.39
C LYS A 241 -19.50 -11.82 17.09
N ASP A 242 -19.13 -11.20 15.97
CA ASP A 242 -19.72 -11.44 14.65
C ASP A 242 -19.41 -12.85 14.11
N ALA A 243 -18.42 -13.51 14.71
CA ALA A 243 -18.03 -14.86 14.39
C ALA A 243 -18.59 -15.92 15.37
N GLY A 244 -19.38 -15.50 16.37
CA GLY A 244 -20.03 -16.39 17.32
C GLY A 244 -19.22 -16.70 18.59
N PHE A 245 -18.10 -16.03 18.86
CA PHE A 245 -17.26 -16.27 20.06
C PHE A 245 -17.55 -15.36 21.24
N GLY A 246 -18.59 -14.51 21.15
CA GLY A 246 -18.94 -13.57 22.20
C GLY A 246 -18.08 -12.31 22.21
N ASP A 247 -18.26 -11.52 23.26
CA ASP A 247 -17.49 -10.28 23.48
C ASP A 247 -16.25 -10.64 24.31
N LEU A 248 -15.07 -10.49 23.73
CA LEU A 248 -13.81 -10.84 24.37
C LEU A 248 -13.11 -9.58 24.86
N ASP A 249 -12.70 -9.58 26.12
CA ASP A 249 -11.83 -8.52 26.66
C ASP A 249 -10.46 -8.59 25.99
N THR A 250 -10.13 -7.59 25.18
CA THR A 250 -8.83 -7.47 24.49
C THR A 250 -7.78 -6.80 25.35
N GLY A 251 -8.11 -6.41 26.60
CA GLY A 251 -7.22 -5.71 27.51
C GLY A 251 -7.04 -4.22 27.16
N GLU A 252 -7.82 -3.68 26.25
CA GLU A 252 -8.04 -2.24 26.15
C GLU A 252 -8.97 -1.88 27.30
N GLY A 253 -8.43 -1.38 28.41
CA GLY A 253 -9.27 -0.90 29.51
C GLY A 253 -10.32 0.08 29.00
N ASP A 254 -11.40 0.28 29.76
CA ASP A 254 -12.52 1.21 29.47
C ASP A 254 -12.07 2.67 29.24
N ALA A 255 -11.09 2.87 28.37
CA ALA A 255 -10.50 4.17 28.05
C ALA A 255 -11.45 5.05 27.20
N SER A 256 -12.69 4.65 27.02
CA SER A 256 -13.69 5.51 26.40
C SER A 256 -15.03 5.40 27.12
N ASP A 257 -15.39 6.46 27.84
CA ASP A 257 -16.80 6.81 28.09
C ASP A 257 -17.56 6.95 26.76
N GLY A 258 -17.62 5.88 25.97
CA GLY A 258 -18.54 5.62 24.86
C GLY A 258 -18.82 6.72 23.81
N LYS A 259 -18.27 7.93 23.95
CA LYS A 259 -18.51 9.01 23.00
C LYS A 259 -17.31 9.23 22.09
N PRO A 260 -17.46 9.02 20.76
CA PRO A 260 -16.38 9.34 19.84
C PRO A 260 -15.96 10.80 20.02
N ALA A 261 -14.66 11.03 20.26
CA ALA A 261 -14.14 12.38 20.39
C ALA A 261 -14.48 13.19 19.12
N SER A 262 -14.93 14.43 19.30
CA SER A 262 -15.26 15.27 18.15
C SER A 262 -14.00 15.50 17.30
N LEU A 263 -14.12 15.46 15.98
CA LEU A 263 -13.00 15.71 15.06
C LEU A 263 -12.27 17.03 15.39
N LYS A 264 -13.01 18.06 15.76
CA LYS A 264 -12.47 19.37 16.18
C LYS A 264 -11.59 19.21 17.43
N PHE A 265 -12.02 18.45 18.44
CA PHE A 265 -11.26 18.22 19.65
C PHE A 265 -9.95 17.46 19.35
N VAL A 266 -10.02 16.38 18.55
CA VAL A 266 -8.84 15.59 18.16
C VAL A 266 -7.84 16.46 17.39
N LEU A 267 -8.28 17.19 16.37
CA LEU A 267 -7.41 18.07 15.58
C LEU A 267 -6.76 19.15 16.46
N THR A 268 -7.54 19.79 17.34
CA THR A 268 -6.99 20.83 18.23
C THR A 268 -5.92 20.25 19.16
N LYS A 269 -6.15 19.09 19.75
CA LYS A 269 -5.18 18.43 20.66
C LYS A 269 -3.93 17.97 19.90
N VAL A 270 -4.08 17.37 18.72
CA VAL A 270 -2.97 16.90 17.89
C VAL A 270 -2.10 18.07 17.44
N PHE A 271 -2.70 19.14 16.90
CA PHE A 271 -1.95 20.29 16.39
C PHE A 271 -1.36 21.17 17.51
N ALA A 272 -1.91 21.14 18.72
CA ALA A 272 -1.35 21.85 19.88
C ALA A 272 -0.13 21.15 20.49
N SER A 273 0.10 19.88 20.19
CA SER A 273 1.18 19.10 20.81
C SER A 273 2.52 19.29 20.09
N ARG A 274 3.55 19.79 20.79
CA ARG A 274 4.93 19.89 20.26
C ARG A 274 5.50 18.52 19.90
N ALA A 275 5.22 17.51 20.72
CA ALA A 275 5.69 16.13 20.46
C ALA A 275 5.13 15.60 19.14
N THR A 276 3.85 15.87 18.82
CA THR A 276 3.24 15.48 17.55
C THR A 276 3.96 16.12 16.37
N TRP A 277 4.31 17.40 16.44
CA TRP A 277 5.04 18.08 15.37
C TRP A 277 6.46 17.54 15.20
N MET A 278 7.17 17.23 16.29
CA MET A 278 8.50 16.62 16.23
C MET A 278 8.44 15.24 15.55
N ILE A 279 7.50 14.39 15.96
CA ILE A 279 7.30 13.06 15.37
C ILE A 279 6.90 13.19 13.89
N ALA A 280 6.02 14.13 13.56
CA ALA A 280 5.60 14.37 12.19
C ALA A 280 6.78 14.82 11.31
N LEU A 281 7.63 15.74 11.80
CA LEU A 281 8.81 16.20 11.07
C LEU A 281 9.83 15.08 10.85
N CYS A 282 10.14 14.30 11.90
CA CYS A 282 11.03 13.15 11.78
C CYS A 282 10.48 12.11 10.79
N SER A 283 9.18 11.80 10.87
CA SER A 283 8.52 10.86 9.97
C SER A 283 8.52 11.37 8.53
N MET A 284 8.34 12.68 8.33
CA MET A 284 8.42 13.31 7.02
C MET A 284 9.83 13.19 6.42
N MET A 285 10.88 13.49 7.19
CA MET A 285 12.27 13.38 6.75
C MET A 285 12.63 11.94 6.34
N ILE A 286 12.32 10.97 7.22
CA ILE A 286 12.54 9.54 6.94
C ILE A 286 11.72 9.11 5.72
N GLY A 287 10.47 9.55 5.65
CA GLY A 287 9.56 9.23 4.53
C GLY A 287 10.06 9.78 3.20
N MET A 288 10.60 11.00 3.15
CA MET A 288 11.18 11.59 1.94
C MET A 288 12.36 10.77 1.41
N VAL A 289 13.32 10.44 2.30
CA VAL A 289 14.49 9.62 1.91
C VAL A 289 14.04 8.23 1.46
N ARG A 290 13.20 7.56 2.24
CA ARG A 290 12.75 6.21 1.92
C ARG A 290 11.97 6.17 0.60
N ARG A 291 11.04 7.11 0.40
CA ARG A 291 10.20 7.12 -0.77
C ARG A 291 10.96 7.43 -2.05
N SER A 292 11.86 8.40 -2.01
CA SER A 292 12.62 8.77 -3.20
C SER A 292 13.63 7.68 -3.61
N THR A 293 14.35 7.10 -2.65
CA THR A 293 15.44 6.15 -2.96
C THR A 293 14.99 4.70 -3.02
N VAL A 294 14.15 4.25 -2.04
CA VAL A 294 13.85 2.83 -1.84
C VAL A 294 12.49 2.44 -2.43
N ASP A 295 11.47 3.27 -2.25
CA ASP A 295 10.11 2.87 -2.56
C ASP A 295 9.68 3.20 -4.01
N SER A 296 10.32 4.18 -4.70
CA SER A 296 9.80 4.66 -5.99
C SER A 296 10.81 4.64 -7.13
N TRP A 297 11.96 5.30 -6.97
CA TRP A 297 12.85 5.58 -8.10
C TRP A 297 13.90 4.51 -8.38
N TYR A 298 14.19 3.59 -7.43
CA TYR A 298 15.27 2.63 -7.62
C TYR A 298 15.06 1.66 -8.81
N PRO A 299 13.85 1.22 -9.20
CA PRO A 299 13.71 0.37 -10.39
C PRO A 299 14.12 1.13 -11.66
N LYS A 300 13.71 2.41 -11.76
CA LYS A 300 14.06 3.26 -12.89
C LYS A 300 15.56 3.56 -12.90
N PHE A 301 16.16 3.85 -11.73
CA PHE A 301 17.60 4.04 -11.58
C PHE A 301 18.40 2.83 -12.06
N PHE A 302 18.04 1.63 -11.63
CA PHE A 302 18.71 0.41 -12.10
C PHE A 302 18.61 0.25 -13.60
N ARG A 303 17.46 0.52 -14.21
CA ARG A 303 17.28 0.44 -15.65
C ARG A 303 18.11 1.44 -16.43
N GLU A 304 18.14 2.69 -16.00
CA GLU A 304 18.79 3.77 -16.73
C GLU A 304 20.31 3.80 -16.53
N ILE A 305 20.78 3.47 -15.35
CA ILE A 305 22.21 3.59 -15.02
C ILE A 305 22.96 2.26 -15.15
N HIS A 306 22.42 1.18 -14.58
CA HIS A 306 23.14 -0.10 -14.55
C HIS A 306 22.85 -1.00 -15.74
N MET A 307 21.75 -0.79 -16.43
CA MET A 307 21.34 -1.57 -17.58
C MET A 307 21.43 -0.80 -18.91
N ALA A 308 21.94 0.41 -18.90
CA ALA A 308 22.14 1.21 -20.11
C ALA A 308 22.98 0.41 -21.14
N GLY A 309 22.41 0.15 -22.32
CA GLY A 309 23.03 -0.67 -23.36
C GLY A 309 23.04 -2.20 -23.13
N LYS A 310 22.38 -2.69 -22.05
CA LYS A 310 22.20 -4.12 -21.76
C LYS A 310 20.74 -4.54 -22.00
N THR A 311 20.46 -5.86 -21.89
CA THR A 311 19.12 -6.40 -22.08
C THR A 311 18.07 -5.68 -21.22
N ASN A 312 16.91 -5.39 -21.79
CA ASN A 312 15.81 -4.67 -21.13
C ASN A 312 15.11 -5.46 -19.99
N ASP A 313 15.58 -6.65 -19.65
CA ASP A 313 14.92 -7.54 -18.69
C ASP A 313 15.42 -7.30 -17.26
N ILE A 314 14.90 -6.27 -16.61
CA ILE A 314 15.19 -5.96 -15.21
C ILE A 314 14.74 -7.09 -14.27
N ALA A 315 13.73 -7.87 -14.66
CA ALA A 315 13.25 -8.99 -13.86
C ALA A 315 14.32 -10.09 -13.67
N ARG A 316 15.22 -10.24 -14.63
CA ARG A 316 16.34 -11.21 -14.59
C ARG A 316 17.67 -10.61 -14.18
N TYR A 317 17.73 -9.30 -13.93
CA TYR A 317 18.97 -8.64 -13.55
C TYR A 317 19.31 -8.91 -12.09
N ALA A 318 20.30 -9.75 -11.84
CA ALA A 318 20.66 -10.25 -10.51
C ALA A 318 20.92 -9.14 -9.46
N PRO A 319 21.64 -8.03 -9.74
CA PRO A 319 21.84 -6.99 -8.75
C PRO A 319 20.53 -6.28 -8.35
N TYR A 320 19.59 -6.11 -9.29
CA TYR A 320 18.28 -5.54 -8.98
C TYR A 320 17.47 -6.48 -8.09
N GLN A 321 17.42 -7.77 -8.43
CA GLN A 321 16.72 -8.76 -7.61
C GLN A 321 17.35 -8.90 -6.22
N ALA A 322 18.68 -8.85 -6.11
CA ALA A 322 19.38 -8.83 -4.83
C ALA A 322 18.99 -7.61 -3.98
N ALA A 323 18.82 -6.43 -4.59
CA ALA A 323 18.35 -5.24 -3.89
C ALA A 323 16.90 -5.41 -3.40
N VAL A 324 15.98 -5.93 -4.25
CA VAL A 324 14.57 -6.17 -3.87
C VAL A 324 14.49 -7.12 -2.67
N TRP A 325 15.15 -8.27 -2.76
CA TRP A 325 15.14 -9.27 -1.70
C TRP A 325 15.89 -8.80 -0.46
N GLY A 326 17.01 -8.10 -0.62
CA GLY A 326 17.76 -7.50 0.48
C GLY A 326 16.91 -6.51 1.29
N ILE A 327 16.26 -5.57 0.63
CA ILE A 327 15.35 -4.61 1.27
C ILE A 327 14.22 -5.34 2.03
N ALA A 328 13.68 -6.42 1.46
CA ALA A 328 12.62 -7.19 2.11
C ALA A 328 13.15 -7.94 3.35
N ILE A 329 14.24 -8.69 3.23
CA ILE A 329 14.83 -9.50 4.30
C ILE A 329 15.30 -8.62 5.47
N PHE A 330 16.10 -7.58 5.19
CA PHE A 330 16.58 -6.67 6.22
C PHE A 330 15.43 -5.87 6.86
N GLY A 331 14.39 -5.55 6.09
CA GLY A 331 13.20 -4.90 6.62
C GLY A 331 12.39 -5.80 7.56
N ILE A 332 12.30 -7.10 7.28
CA ILE A 332 11.68 -8.10 8.18
C ILE A 332 12.54 -8.26 9.43
N ALA A 333 13.84 -8.51 9.29
CA ALA A 333 14.76 -8.69 10.40
C ALA A 333 14.75 -7.47 11.34
N GLY A 334 14.83 -6.25 10.78
CA GLY A 334 14.73 -5.02 11.55
C GLY A 334 13.41 -4.89 12.30
N GLY A 335 12.28 -5.19 11.64
CA GLY A 335 10.95 -5.16 12.26
C GLY A 335 10.85 -6.08 13.48
N PHE A 336 11.34 -7.31 13.39
CA PHE A 336 11.38 -8.24 14.53
C PHE A 336 12.35 -7.79 15.63
N THR A 337 13.57 -7.37 15.27
CA THR A 337 14.58 -6.94 16.24
C THR A 337 14.09 -5.74 17.06
N PHE A 338 13.57 -4.72 16.40
CA PHE A 338 13.04 -3.53 17.08
C PHE A 338 11.73 -3.82 17.80
N GLY A 339 10.87 -4.70 17.29
CA GLY A 339 9.66 -5.13 17.99
C GLY A 339 9.99 -5.81 19.33
N ILE A 340 10.90 -6.78 19.32
CA ILE A 340 11.36 -7.46 20.56
C ILE A 340 12.07 -6.48 21.53
N ALA A 341 12.84 -5.54 20.99
CA ALA A 341 13.54 -4.55 21.83
C ALA A 341 12.55 -3.55 22.45
N SER A 342 11.46 -3.23 21.80
CA SER A 342 10.40 -2.35 22.29
C SER A 342 9.53 -2.99 23.38
N ASP A 343 9.37 -4.32 23.35
CA ASP A 343 8.56 -5.07 24.31
C ASP A 343 9.32 -5.35 25.64
N ARG A 344 10.62 -5.02 25.70
CA ARG A 344 11.48 -5.10 26.89
C ARG A 344 11.64 -3.73 27.57
#